data_634b8e1803e4431807e79b6935bfc7d6
#
_entry.id   634b8e1803e4431807e79b6935bfc7d6
#
_cell.length_a   1.000
_cell.length_b   1.000
_cell.length_c   1.000
_cell.angle_alpha   90.00
_cell.angle_beta   90.00
_cell.angle_gamma   90.00
#
_symmetry.space_group_name_H-M   'P 1'
#
loop_
_entity.id
_entity.type
_entity.pdbx_description
1 polymer ?
#
loop_
_entity_poly.entity_id
_entity_poly.type
_entity_poly.pdbx_seq_one_letter_code
_entity_poly.pdbx_strand_id
1 'polypeptide(L)'
;MPTLAFVFLFSNLTYANPDELLWGDTHLHSSNSFDAYLNRNYSADPATAYRYAQGLPVIHPYHRARVQIETPLDFLVVSDHSEYLGVIRHVIERGIPKDGLSAVDLARAWYAEYWLEGVIEEDNGMAAFASLLPKPTTVEDAAANPPTSQIPNSQLMQSTVWKEAVRIADEHNTPGEFTAMIGWEWSSVPSGANLHRVVMTSADAEVASEFYPLSSTESMYPEDLWTWLEKTSEKTGADFVAIPHNSNISKGYMFPEKLLKGTSYTADNASLRLRWEPVVEITQIKGDSETTSLFSPEDPFANFEIYSFYIQQDAPPYKAQVGDYVRPALRRGLSIEEKTGVNPYAFGLIGSTDSHTGLSSAEEPNFWGKMARDSVPENKNAMWRTGRGPSGWSMSAQGLAAVWAEENTRESILEAFKRKEVYATTGPRIKVRVFGGWDFEPEVMASENMQEVGYARGVPMGSVLPSGPSGGVPRFWVEALKDPKHANLDRVQIVKGWIDASGDTHEKIYNVAWSEERSLDAKGALPSVKNTVDVKTGSYTNEFGSSQLAAVWEDSDFDPSQSAFYYVRVLQVPTPRHSLLDALALGEDPKSTGHPDSIQERAYTSPIWYRPESTVVGQGGGARADENS
;
A
#
# COMPACT_ATOMS: atom_id res chain seq x y z
N MET A 1 -23.38 -3.59 -57.49
CA MET A 1 -22.76 -2.99 -56.31
C MET A 1 -22.24 -4.11 -55.45
N PRO A 2 -20.94 -4.33 -55.25
CA PRO A 2 -20.41 -5.37 -54.39
C PRO A 2 -20.38 -4.90 -52.94
N THR A 3 -20.95 -5.71 -52.09
CA THR A 3 -20.98 -5.55 -50.63
C THR A 3 -19.58 -5.87 -50.08
N LEU A 4 -18.88 -4.86 -49.53
CA LEU A 4 -17.65 -5.05 -48.77
C LEU A 4 -18.01 -5.66 -47.41
N ALA A 5 -17.60 -6.89 -47.16
CA ALA A 5 -17.60 -7.48 -45.81
C ALA A 5 -16.31 -6.99 -45.08
N PHE A 6 -16.46 -6.22 -44.04
CA PHE A 6 -15.38 -5.91 -43.10
C PHE A 6 -15.17 -7.14 -42.20
N VAL A 7 -14.07 -7.84 -42.42
CA VAL A 7 -13.57 -8.85 -41.49
C VAL A 7 -12.80 -8.13 -40.40
N PHE A 8 -13.38 -8.03 -39.20
CA PHE A 8 -12.64 -7.63 -37.99
C PHE A 8 -11.70 -8.80 -37.62
N LEU A 9 -10.43 -8.63 -37.93
CA LEU A 9 -9.37 -9.44 -37.34
C LEU A 9 -9.20 -8.99 -35.89
N PHE A 10 -9.79 -9.74 -34.97
CA PHE A 10 -9.36 -9.70 -33.57
C PHE A 10 -7.96 -10.34 -33.54
N SER A 11 -6.93 -9.51 -33.46
CA SER A 11 -5.61 -9.97 -33.03
C SER A 11 -5.77 -10.41 -31.57
N ASN A 12 -5.77 -11.72 -31.33
CA ASN A 12 -5.50 -12.27 -30.01
C ASN A 12 -4.05 -11.88 -29.68
N LEU A 13 -3.89 -10.78 -28.95
CA LEU A 13 -2.67 -10.52 -28.21
C LEU A 13 -2.61 -11.63 -27.16
N THR A 14 -1.85 -12.67 -27.44
CA THR A 14 -1.41 -13.63 -26.41
C THR A 14 -0.42 -12.85 -25.55
N TYR A 15 -0.90 -12.25 -24.47
CA TYR A 15 -0.02 -11.77 -23.40
C TYR A 15 0.75 -12.99 -22.89
N ALA A 16 2.07 -12.85 -22.77
CA ALA A 16 2.87 -13.84 -22.07
C ALA A 16 2.37 -13.89 -20.61
N ASN A 17 2.28 -15.10 -20.03
CA ASN A 17 1.87 -15.22 -18.63
C ASN A 17 2.98 -14.61 -17.77
N PRO A 18 2.66 -13.67 -16.84
CA PRO A 18 3.67 -13.06 -15.99
C PRO A 18 4.31 -14.10 -15.08
N ASP A 19 5.60 -14.33 -15.25
CA ASP A 19 6.37 -15.37 -14.55
C ASP A 19 7.50 -14.83 -13.69
N GLU A 20 7.80 -13.56 -13.78
CA GLU A 20 8.79 -12.90 -12.96
C GLU A 20 8.16 -12.33 -11.68
N LEU A 21 8.71 -12.70 -10.53
CA LEU A 21 8.29 -12.14 -9.24
C LEU A 21 9.26 -11.06 -8.82
N LEU A 22 8.82 -9.81 -8.86
CA LEU A 22 9.58 -8.63 -8.50
C LEU A 22 9.23 -8.14 -7.10
N TRP A 23 10.24 -7.68 -6.36
CA TRP A 23 10.13 -7.15 -5.01
C TRP A 23 10.51 -5.68 -4.98
N GLY A 24 9.62 -4.85 -4.46
CA GLY A 24 9.89 -3.42 -4.41
C GLY A 24 9.20 -2.69 -3.28
N ASP A 25 9.52 -1.42 -3.21
CA ASP A 25 8.91 -0.47 -2.28
C ASP A 25 8.33 0.70 -3.09
N THR A 26 7.03 0.92 -2.94
CA THR A 26 6.33 2.00 -3.66
C THR A 26 6.23 3.28 -2.84
N HIS A 27 6.73 3.30 -1.59
CA HIS A 27 6.48 4.38 -0.66
C HIS A 27 7.72 4.69 0.18
N LEU A 28 8.60 5.53 -0.37
CA LEU A 28 9.83 5.94 0.27
C LEU A 28 10.05 7.44 0.15
N HIS A 29 10.43 8.11 1.25
CA HIS A 29 10.72 9.53 1.30
C HIS A 29 12.21 9.81 1.36
N SER A 30 12.67 10.68 0.48
CA SER A 30 14.04 11.19 0.45
C SER A 30 14.17 12.49 1.27
N SER A 31 15.35 13.13 1.20
CA SER A 31 15.55 14.48 1.76
C SER A 31 14.75 15.58 1.06
N ASN A 32 14.01 15.29 -0.01
CA ASN A 32 13.11 16.23 -0.66
C ASN A 32 11.74 16.31 0.01
N SER A 33 11.35 15.33 0.84
CA SER A 33 10.16 15.43 1.70
C SER A 33 10.44 16.39 2.86
N PHE A 34 9.55 17.35 3.06
CA PHE A 34 9.74 18.41 4.05
C PHE A 34 9.87 17.88 5.48
N ASP A 35 9.09 16.88 5.83
CA ASP A 35 9.08 16.25 7.14
C ASP A 35 10.28 15.29 7.33
N ALA A 36 10.72 14.58 6.31
CA ALA A 36 11.95 13.81 6.35
C ALA A 36 13.16 14.72 6.61
N TYR A 37 13.25 15.85 5.88
CA TYR A 37 14.33 16.82 6.06
C TYR A 37 14.32 17.43 7.46
N LEU A 38 13.18 17.92 7.94
CA LEU A 38 13.02 18.47 9.30
C LEU A 38 13.34 17.44 10.39
N ASN A 39 13.22 16.14 10.10
CA ASN A 39 13.52 15.04 11.02
C ASN A 39 14.86 14.35 10.71
N ARG A 40 15.85 15.15 10.28
CA ARG A 40 17.27 14.77 10.19
C ARG A 40 17.68 13.97 8.96
N ASN A 41 16.82 13.80 7.95
CA ASN A 41 17.28 13.29 6.67
C ASN A 41 17.82 14.44 5.82
N TYR A 42 19.02 14.94 6.12
CA TYR A 42 19.63 16.05 5.37
C TYR A 42 20.35 15.62 4.10
N SER A 43 20.63 14.33 3.89
CA SER A 43 21.56 13.92 2.85
C SER A 43 21.16 12.67 2.04
N ALA A 44 20.15 11.91 2.46
CA ALA A 44 19.67 10.79 1.65
C ALA A 44 18.64 11.31 0.62
N ASP A 45 19.15 11.78 -0.50
CA ASP A 45 18.41 12.26 -1.66
C ASP A 45 17.89 11.09 -2.53
N PRO A 46 17.11 11.34 -3.58
CA PRO A 46 16.60 10.27 -4.45
C PRO A 46 17.69 9.36 -5.03
N ALA A 47 18.85 9.91 -5.41
CA ALA A 47 19.96 9.08 -5.91
C ALA A 47 20.50 8.14 -4.83
N THR A 48 20.63 8.61 -3.60
CA THR A 48 21.03 7.79 -2.45
C THR A 48 20.00 6.67 -2.20
N ALA A 49 18.71 6.97 -2.30
CA ALA A 49 17.63 6.01 -2.11
C ALA A 49 17.70 4.87 -3.16
N TYR A 50 17.82 5.22 -4.44
CA TYR A 50 17.97 4.21 -5.50
C TYR A 50 19.23 3.37 -5.33
N ARG A 51 20.38 3.99 -5.00
CA ARG A 51 21.62 3.26 -4.72
C ARG A 51 21.48 2.24 -3.58
N TYR A 52 20.81 2.62 -2.49
CA TYR A 52 20.54 1.72 -1.38
C TYR A 52 19.65 0.55 -1.82
N ALA A 53 18.56 0.82 -2.52
CA ALA A 53 17.64 -0.20 -3.03
C ALA A 53 18.32 -1.19 -3.99
N GLN A 54 19.25 -0.71 -4.83
CA GLN A 54 20.11 -1.53 -5.70
C GLN A 54 21.15 -2.38 -4.94
N GLY A 55 21.20 -2.31 -3.60
CA GLY A 55 22.18 -3.05 -2.82
C GLY A 55 23.55 -2.39 -2.74
N LEU A 56 23.69 -1.13 -3.14
CA LEU A 56 24.96 -0.40 -3.02
C LEU A 56 25.09 0.22 -1.62
N PRO A 57 26.29 0.25 -1.03
CA PRO A 57 26.48 0.90 0.26
C PRO A 57 26.30 2.42 0.17
N VAL A 58 25.63 2.98 1.15
CA VAL A 58 25.40 4.42 1.30
C VAL A 58 25.76 4.90 2.71
N ILE A 59 25.80 6.22 2.90
CA ILE A 59 25.99 6.80 4.23
C ILE A 59 24.60 7.16 4.82
N HIS A 60 24.29 6.57 5.97
CA HIS A 60 23.04 6.88 6.68
C HIS A 60 22.94 8.39 6.99
N PRO A 61 21.79 9.05 6.73
CA PRO A 61 21.67 10.51 6.80
C PRO A 61 21.90 11.09 8.22
N TYR A 62 21.63 10.32 9.27
CA TYR A 62 21.74 10.79 10.65
C TYR A 62 23.03 10.31 11.36
N HIS A 63 23.16 9.00 11.64
CA HIS A 63 24.30 8.48 12.40
C HIS A 63 25.59 8.34 11.58
N ARG A 64 25.55 8.61 10.29
CA ARG A 64 26.68 8.71 9.36
C ARG A 64 27.49 7.42 9.16
N ALA A 65 27.03 6.27 9.67
CA ALA A 65 27.64 4.98 9.36
C ALA A 65 27.33 4.59 7.90
N ARG A 66 28.23 3.78 7.33
CA ARG A 66 27.98 3.13 6.04
C ARG A 66 27.01 1.95 6.25
N VAL A 67 25.89 1.98 5.52
CA VAL A 67 24.82 0.99 5.60
C VAL A 67 24.49 0.43 4.22
N GLN A 68 23.88 -0.73 4.18
CA GLN A 68 23.55 -1.45 2.96
C GLN A 68 22.33 -2.32 3.22
N ILE A 69 21.41 -2.41 2.27
CA ILE A 69 20.28 -3.34 2.34
C ILE A 69 20.79 -4.79 2.23
N GLU A 70 20.21 -5.70 2.97
CA GLU A 70 20.64 -7.11 2.98
C GLU A 70 20.29 -7.83 1.67
N THR A 71 19.11 -7.55 1.14
CA THR A 71 18.65 -8.12 -0.14
C THR A 71 18.18 -6.97 -1.03
N PRO A 72 18.84 -6.70 -2.17
CA PRO A 72 18.44 -5.63 -3.09
C PRO A 72 16.99 -5.75 -3.53
N LEU A 73 16.35 -4.63 -3.82
CA LEU A 73 15.03 -4.56 -4.43
C LEU A 73 15.15 -4.64 -5.96
N ASP A 74 14.07 -5.07 -6.62
CA ASP A 74 13.97 -5.09 -8.08
C ASP A 74 13.45 -3.77 -8.62
N PHE A 75 12.65 -3.03 -7.81
CA PHE A 75 12.17 -1.70 -8.15
C PHE A 75 11.96 -0.82 -6.90
N LEU A 76 11.94 0.50 -7.11
CA LEU A 76 11.67 1.49 -6.08
C LEU A 76 10.92 2.69 -6.65
N VAL A 77 9.94 3.20 -5.91
CA VAL A 77 9.35 4.53 -6.10
C VAL A 77 9.85 5.46 -4.99
N VAL A 78 10.59 6.49 -5.32
CA VAL A 78 10.83 7.61 -4.40
C VAL A 78 9.62 8.53 -4.51
N SER A 79 8.78 8.52 -3.47
CA SER A 79 7.45 9.15 -3.45
C SER A 79 7.38 10.35 -2.49
N ASP A 80 8.33 11.25 -2.62
CA ASP A 80 8.35 12.46 -1.80
C ASP A 80 7.01 13.22 -1.84
N HIS A 81 6.63 13.83 -0.70
CA HIS A 81 5.42 14.64 -0.60
C HIS A 81 5.39 15.73 -1.68
N SER A 82 4.29 15.84 -2.43
CA SER A 82 4.07 16.96 -3.37
C SER A 82 3.93 18.30 -2.65
N GLU A 83 3.47 18.26 -1.39
CA GLU A 83 3.42 19.40 -0.50
C GLU A 83 4.82 19.88 -0.15
N TYR A 84 5.18 21.09 -0.57
CA TYR A 84 6.51 21.66 -0.35
C TYR A 84 7.67 20.79 -0.88
N LEU A 85 7.47 20.06 -1.98
CA LEU A 85 8.48 19.17 -2.59
C LEU A 85 9.84 19.85 -2.71
N GLY A 86 10.80 19.43 -1.88
CA GLY A 86 12.16 19.96 -1.81
C GLY A 86 12.31 21.41 -1.35
N VAL A 87 11.22 22.11 -1.02
CA VAL A 87 11.27 23.55 -0.66
C VAL A 87 12.12 23.79 0.56
N ILE A 88 11.93 23.01 1.63
CA ILE A 88 12.67 23.20 2.89
C ILE A 88 14.17 23.01 2.66
N ARG A 89 14.53 21.92 2.00
CA ARG A 89 15.92 21.64 1.60
C ARG A 89 16.50 22.76 0.73
N HIS A 90 15.75 23.20 -0.28
CA HIS A 90 16.18 24.27 -1.19
C HIS A 90 16.43 25.58 -0.46
N VAL A 91 15.55 25.97 0.46
CA VAL A 91 15.68 27.18 1.27
C VAL A 91 16.95 27.13 2.12
N ILE A 92 17.22 26.02 2.79
CA ILE A 92 18.41 25.86 3.65
C ILE A 92 19.69 25.82 2.84
N GLU A 93 19.72 25.14 1.69
CA GLU A 93 20.95 24.97 0.89
C GLU A 93 21.23 26.16 -0.03
N ARG A 94 20.20 26.86 -0.54
CA ARG A 94 20.34 27.86 -1.64
C ARG A 94 19.63 29.19 -1.38
N GLY A 95 18.81 29.28 -0.32
CA GLY A 95 17.93 30.42 -0.04
C GLY A 95 16.68 30.45 -0.94
N ILE A 96 15.78 31.38 -0.67
CA ILE A 96 14.56 31.62 -1.47
C ILE A 96 14.92 32.47 -2.69
N PRO A 97 14.55 32.07 -3.93
CA PRO A 97 14.70 32.92 -5.11
C PRO A 97 13.97 34.25 -4.92
N LYS A 98 14.69 35.38 -5.06
CA LYS A 98 14.14 36.73 -4.72
C LYS A 98 13.70 37.54 -5.94
N ASP A 99 13.97 37.04 -7.14
CA ASP A 99 13.60 37.71 -8.39
C ASP A 99 12.08 37.83 -8.53
N GLY A 100 11.61 39.03 -8.84
CA GLY A 100 10.19 39.32 -9.06
C GLY A 100 9.35 39.45 -7.78
N LEU A 101 9.94 39.32 -6.56
CA LEU A 101 9.20 39.44 -5.32
C LEU A 101 8.84 40.91 -5.02
N SER A 102 7.65 41.12 -4.46
CA SER A 102 7.27 42.41 -3.85
C SER A 102 8.08 42.66 -2.59
N ALA A 103 8.09 43.92 -2.09
CA ALA A 103 8.76 44.28 -0.82
C ALA A 103 8.21 43.46 0.37
N VAL A 104 6.91 43.14 0.37
CA VAL A 104 6.27 42.30 1.39
C VAL A 104 6.76 40.87 1.30
N ASP A 105 6.84 40.30 0.10
CA ASP A 105 7.29 38.93 -0.12
C ASP A 105 8.79 38.79 0.12
N LEU A 106 9.59 39.81 -0.14
CA LEU A 106 11.01 39.87 0.29
C LEU A 106 11.14 39.74 1.81
N ALA A 107 10.31 40.49 2.57
CA ALA A 107 10.32 40.39 4.03
C ALA A 107 9.87 39.00 4.52
N ARG A 108 8.86 38.42 3.87
CA ARG A 108 8.43 37.04 4.15
C ARG A 108 9.52 36.03 3.84
N ALA A 109 10.23 36.19 2.73
CA ALA A 109 11.34 35.32 2.35
C ALA A 109 12.45 35.33 3.39
N TRP A 110 12.90 36.52 3.83
CA TRP A 110 13.90 36.64 4.88
C TRP A 110 13.45 36.07 6.22
N TYR A 111 12.16 36.24 6.59
CA TYR A 111 11.61 35.63 7.79
C TYR A 111 11.58 34.12 7.71
N ALA A 112 11.17 33.56 6.58
CA ALA A 112 11.12 32.12 6.37
C ALA A 112 12.53 31.48 6.40
N GLU A 113 13.52 32.11 5.73
CA GLU A 113 14.93 31.71 5.78
C GLU A 113 15.43 31.71 7.24
N TYR A 114 15.28 32.81 7.95
CA TYR A 114 15.71 32.95 9.35
C TYR A 114 15.04 31.93 10.29
N TRP A 115 13.72 31.74 10.13
CA TRP A 115 12.98 30.76 10.94
C TRP A 115 13.44 29.33 10.69
N LEU A 116 13.62 28.94 9.42
CA LEU A 116 14.07 27.59 9.06
C LEU A 116 15.52 27.33 9.53
N GLU A 117 16.42 28.30 9.37
CA GLU A 117 17.78 28.20 9.91
C GLU A 117 17.75 27.95 11.41
N GLY A 118 16.95 28.74 12.16
CA GLY A 118 16.78 28.54 13.60
C GLY A 118 16.22 27.17 13.97
N VAL A 119 15.25 26.66 13.21
CA VAL A 119 14.70 25.30 13.42
C VAL A 119 15.78 24.23 13.28
N ILE A 120 16.66 24.37 12.30
CA ILE A 120 17.75 23.39 12.05
C ILE A 120 18.84 23.52 13.10
N GLU A 121 19.29 24.75 13.43
CA GLU A 121 20.35 25.02 14.42
C GLU A 121 19.97 24.58 15.84
N GLU A 122 18.72 24.79 16.22
CA GLU A 122 18.20 24.45 17.56
C GLU A 122 17.74 22.99 17.69
N ASP A 123 17.85 22.18 16.61
CA ASP A 123 17.31 20.81 16.55
C ASP A 123 15.79 20.72 16.82
N ASN A 124 15.03 21.71 16.37
CA ASN A 124 13.62 21.85 16.62
C ASN A 124 12.73 21.31 15.47
N GLY A 125 13.29 20.54 14.54
CA GLY A 125 12.57 20.04 13.37
C GLY A 125 11.30 19.28 13.72
N MET A 126 11.33 18.44 14.75
CA MET A 126 10.15 17.71 15.22
C MET A 126 9.05 18.64 15.74
N ALA A 127 9.40 19.68 16.51
CA ALA A 127 8.43 20.65 17.00
C ALA A 127 7.88 21.54 15.88
N ALA A 128 8.72 21.92 14.92
CA ALA A 128 8.32 22.64 13.73
C ALA A 128 7.34 21.80 12.89
N PHE A 129 7.67 20.54 12.61
CA PHE A 129 6.77 19.60 11.93
C PHE A 129 5.43 19.47 12.68
N ALA A 130 5.46 19.22 14.00
CA ALA A 130 4.24 19.11 14.80
C ALA A 130 3.36 20.38 14.72
N SER A 131 3.96 21.58 14.60
CA SER A 131 3.22 22.83 14.45
C SER A 131 2.48 22.97 13.11
N LEU A 132 2.93 22.24 12.08
CA LEU A 132 2.31 22.20 10.76
C LEU A 132 1.14 21.21 10.69
N LEU A 133 1.00 20.31 11.68
CA LEU A 133 -0.08 19.33 11.70
C LEU A 133 -1.45 20.03 11.82
N PRO A 134 -2.49 19.44 11.19
CA PRO A 134 -3.81 20.05 11.17
C PRO A 134 -4.41 20.19 12.57
N LYS A 135 -5.06 21.32 12.81
CA LYS A 135 -5.81 21.58 14.05
C LYS A 135 -7.16 20.83 14.01
N PRO A 136 -7.75 20.47 15.17
CA PRO A 136 -9.07 19.85 15.23
C PRO A 136 -10.16 20.74 14.61
N THR A 137 -10.81 20.22 13.59
CA THR A 137 -12.00 20.79 12.92
C THR A 137 -12.78 19.61 12.30
N THR A 138 -13.84 19.84 11.55
CA THR A 138 -14.45 18.74 10.76
C THR A 138 -13.57 18.41 9.56
N VAL A 139 -13.67 17.17 9.07
CA VAL A 139 -12.90 16.72 7.90
C VAL A 139 -13.36 17.47 6.65
N GLU A 140 -14.67 17.66 6.53
CA GLU A 140 -15.32 18.36 5.40
C GLU A 140 -14.91 19.84 5.34
N ASP A 141 -14.92 20.55 6.49
CA ASP A 141 -14.51 21.95 6.54
C ASP A 141 -13.01 22.10 6.20
N ALA A 142 -12.18 21.20 6.70
CA ALA A 142 -10.74 21.20 6.38
C ALA A 142 -10.49 20.93 4.90
N ALA A 143 -11.22 19.96 4.30
CA ALA A 143 -11.08 19.64 2.89
C ALA A 143 -11.52 20.80 1.97
N ALA A 144 -12.54 21.55 2.38
CA ALA A 144 -13.01 22.74 1.65
C ALA A 144 -12.05 23.95 1.75
N ASN A 145 -11.10 23.93 2.70
CA ASN A 145 -10.19 25.03 2.97
C ASN A 145 -8.74 24.53 3.05
N PRO A 146 -8.15 24.07 1.92
CA PRO A 146 -6.78 23.57 1.91
C PRO A 146 -5.79 24.64 2.34
N PRO A 147 -4.69 24.27 3.05
CA PRO A 147 -3.66 25.21 3.44
C PRO A 147 -2.92 25.76 2.22
N THR A 148 -2.60 27.04 2.23
CA THR A 148 -1.80 27.68 1.18
C THR A 148 -0.36 27.87 1.64
N SER A 149 0.60 27.72 0.72
CA SER A 149 2.01 27.98 1.01
C SER A 149 2.23 29.44 1.42
N GLN A 150 2.94 29.63 2.53
CA GLN A 150 3.37 30.97 3.00
C GLN A 150 4.79 31.31 2.55
N ILE A 151 5.51 30.38 1.91
CA ILE A 151 6.89 30.58 1.43
C ILE A 151 6.83 31.16 0.03
N PRO A 152 7.38 32.39 -0.20
CA PRO A 152 7.40 32.98 -1.53
C PRO A 152 8.16 32.12 -2.54
N ASN A 153 7.75 32.15 -3.80
CA ASN A 153 8.34 31.37 -4.91
C ASN A 153 8.43 29.86 -4.65
N SER A 154 7.62 29.30 -3.72
CA SER A 154 7.61 27.85 -3.44
C SER A 154 7.33 27.02 -4.69
N GLN A 155 6.41 27.43 -5.56
CA GLN A 155 6.09 26.72 -6.80
C GLN A 155 7.27 26.64 -7.77
N LEU A 156 8.09 27.69 -7.86
CA LEU A 156 9.30 27.67 -8.68
C LEU A 156 10.33 26.67 -8.15
N MET A 157 10.55 26.65 -6.83
CA MET A 157 11.45 25.70 -6.18
C MET A 157 10.96 24.26 -6.37
N GLN A 158 9.69 24.00 -6.12
CA GLN A 158 9.06 22.69 -6.30
C GLN A 158 9.20 22.18 -7.75
N SER A 159 8.90 23.03 -8.74
CA SER A 159 9.05 22.68 -10.16
C SER A 159 10.50 22.32 -10.54
N THR A 160 11.47 23.00 -9.95
CA THR A 160 12.90 22.72 -10.18
C THR A 160 13.27 21.36 -9.59
N VAL A 161 12.83 21.08 -8.35
CA VAL A 161 13.11 19.81 -7.67
C VAL A 161 12.40 18.63 -8.36
N TRP A 162 11.16 18.83 -8.82
CA TRP A 162 10.45 17.78 -9.57
C TRP A 162 11.23 17.35 -10.83
N LYS A 163 11.66 18.31 -11.65
CA LYS A 163 12.45 18.01 -12.85
C LYS A 163 13.79 17.32 -12.54
N GLU A 164 14.40 17.65 -11.41
CA GLU A 164 15.60 16.98 -10.95
C GLU A 164 15.29 15.55 -10.48
N ALA A 165 14.22 15.34 -9.73
CA ALA A 165 13.81 14.03 -9.23
C ALA A 165 13.49 13.04 -10.35
N VAL A 166 12.72 13.46 -11.37
CA VAL A 166 12.38 12.60 -12.52
C VAL A 166 13.62 12.25 -13.36
N ARG A 167 14.56 13.20 -13.53
CA ARG A 167 15.84 12.95 -14.21
C ARG A 167 16.69 11.93 -13.43
N ILE A 168 16.77 12.05 -12.11
CA ILE A 168 17.49 11.09 -11.25
C ILE A 168 16.88 9.70 -11.37
N ALA A 169 15.54 9.59 -11.40
CA ALA A 169 14.88 8.31 -11.59
C ALA A 169 15.28 7.66 -12.94
N ASP A 170 15.33 8.41 -14.03
CA ASP A 170 15.80 7.88 -15.33
C ASP A 170 17.26 7.44 -15.29
N GLU A 171 18.13 8.20 -14.61
CA GLU A 171 19.55 7.86 -14.49
C GLU A 171 19.80 6.56 -13.70
N HIS A 172 18.88 6.17 -12.82
CA HIS A 172 18.96 4.95 -12.05
C HIS A 172 18.10 3.82 -12.61
N ASN A 173 17.34 4.06 -13.68
CA ASN A 173 16.50 3.06 -14.31
C ASN A 173 17.31 2.19 -15.28
N THR A 174 17.41 0.89 -14.99
CA THR A 174 18.11 -0.09 -15.82
C THR A 174 17.12 -1.24 -16.10
N PRO A 175 16.30 -1.13 -17.16
CA PRO A 175 15.29 -2.14 -17.49
C PRO A 175 15.88 -3.56 -17.53
N GLY A 176 15.22 -4.52 -16.92
CA GLY A 176 15.67 -5.90 -16.76
C GLY A 176 16.59 -6.15 -15.56
N GLU A 177 17.11 -5.11 -14.88
CA GLU A 177 17.97 -5.23 -13.71
C GLU A 177 17.36 -4.55 -12.48
N PHE A 178 17.03 -3.27 -12.61
CA PHE A 178 16.42 -2.45 -11.56
C PHE A 178 15.53 -1.37 -12.17
N THR A 179 14.28 -1.29 -11.73
CA THR A 179 13.35 -0.27 -12.19
C THR A 179 13.21 0.87 -11.17
N ALA A 180 13.72 2.05 -11.54
CA ALA A 180 13.45 3.29 -10.82
C ALA A 180 12.16 3.91 -11.33
N MET A 181 11.05 3.71 -10.61
CA MET A 181 9.75 4.30 -10.95
C MET A 181 9.74 5.81 -10.63
N ILE A 182 9.03 6.59 -11.43
CA ILE A 182 8.74 7.99 -11.10
C ILE A 182 7.44 8.06 -10.31
N GLY A 183 7.44 8.80 -9.20
CA GLY A 183 6.26 8.95 -8.36
C GLY A 183 6.37 10.10 -7.36
N TRP A 184 5.28 10.32 -6.66
CA TRP A 184 5.15 11.30 -5.57
C TRP A 184 4.04 10.89 -4.62
N GLU A 185 3.98 11.52 -3.46
CA GLU A 185 2.84 11.37 -2.56
C GLU A 185 1.95 12.63 -2.58
N TRP A 186 0.67 12.43 -2.84
CA TRP A 186 -0.39 13.41 -2.59
C TRP A 186 -0.90 13.22 -1.15
N SER A 187 -0.59 14.17 -0.26
CA SER A 187 -0.69 13.97 1.18
C SER A 187 -1.86 14.73 1.79
N SER A 188 -3.06 14.42 1.35
CA SER A 188 -4.28 15.01 1.91
C SER A 188 -4.54 14.53 3.32
N VAL A 189 -4.61 15.47 4.28
CA VAL A 189 -4.78 15.20 5.70
C VAL A 189 -5.82 16.12 6.36
N PRO A 190 -7.04 16.23 5.80
CA PRO A 190 -8.06 17.14 6.30
C PRO A 190 -8.41 16.81 7.74
N SER A 191 -8.18 17.79 8.66
CA SER A 191 -8.40 17.60 10.10
C SER A 191 -7.76 16.33 10.70
N GLY A 192 -6.63 15.87 10.14
CA GLY A 192 -5.92 14.68 10.61
C GLY A 192 -6.49 13.34 10.11
N ALA A 193 -7.43 13.34 9.19
CA ALA A 193 -7.83 12.14 8.45
C ALA A 193 -6.78 11.84 7.38
N ASN A 194 -6.07 10.72 7.49
CA ASN A 194 -5.06 10.33 6.48
C ASN A 194 -5.76 9.87 5.21
N LEU A 195 -5.74 10.72 4.18
CA LEU A 195 -6.28 10.42 2.85
C LEU A 195 -5.17 10.42 1.79
N HIS A 196 -3.96 10.08 2.17
CA HIS A 196 -2.78 10.09 1.34
C HIS A 196 -2.83 9.05 0.22
N ARG A 197 -2.19 9.36 -0.92
CA ARG A 197 -1.96 8.44 -2.04
C ARG A 197 -0.54 8.60 -2.56
N VAL A 198 0.18 7.51 -2.64
CA VAL A 198 1.33 7.47 -3.53
C VAL A 198 0.80 7.42 -4.96
N VAL A 199 1.32 8.25 -5.84
CA VAL A 199 1.05 8.20 -7.28
C VAL A 199 2.33 7.84 -8.00
N MET A 200 2.28 6.82 -8.85
CA MET A 200 3.42 6.41 -9.68
C MET A 200 3.02 6.35 -11.15
N THR A 201 4.02 6.48 -12.03
CA THR A 201 3.85 6.47 -13.49
C THR A 201 4.94 5.64 -14.16
N SER A 202 4.60 5.03 -15.30
CA SER A 202 5.56 4.41 -16.19
C SER A 202 6.27 5.40 -17.12
N ALA A 203 5.84 6.67 -17.15
CA ALA A 203 6.46 7.71 -17.97
C ALA A 203 7.95 7.87 -17.67
N ASP A 204 8.71 8.28 -18.68
CA ASP A 204 10.09 8.74 -18.52
C ASP A 204 10.15 10.21 -18.02
N ALA A 205 11.37 10.71 -17.82
CA ALA A 205 11.57 12.08 -17.35
C ALA A 205 11.15 13.15 -18.37
N GLU A 206 11.15 12.86 -19.67
CA GLU A 206 10.70 13.79 -20.70
C GLU A 206 9.21 14.04 -20.53
N VAL A 207 8.40 12.99 -20.54
CA VAL A 207 6.94 13.07 -20.36
C VAL A 207 6.58 13.56 -18.95
N ALA A 208 7.25 13.06 -17.90
CA ALA A 208 6.98 13.48 -16.52
C ALA A 208 7.33 14.96 -16.24
N SER A 209 8.19 15.57 -17.04
CA SER A 209 8.51 17.00 -16.95
C SER A 209 7.44 17.93 -17.55
N GLU A 210 6.46 17.38 -18.29
CA GLU A 210 5.36 18.16 -18.87
C GLU A 210 4.25 18.50 -17.88
N PHE A 211 4.24 17.87 -16.70
CA PHE A 211 3.31 18.17 -15.63
C PHE A 211 4.04 18.41 -14.30
N TYR A 212 3.29 18.95 -13.33
CA TYR A 212 3.71 19.06 -11.94
C TYR A 212 2.71 18.28 -11.08
N PRO A 213 3.16 17.48 -10.09
CA PRO A 213 2.30 16.72 -9.22
C PRO A 213 1.20 17.56 -8.55
N LEU A 214 -0.06 17.09 -8.59
CA LEU A 214 -1.11 17.71 -7.81
C LEU A 214 -0.77 17.62 -6.33
N SER A 215 -0.95 18.73 -5.61
CA SER A 215 -0.72 18.83 -4.18
C SER A 215 -2.03 18.98 -3.40
N SER A 216 -2.07 18.52 -2.16
CA SER A 216 -3.22 18.75 -1.27
C SER A 216 -3.39 20.22 -0.88
N THR A 217 -2.39 21.06 -1.14
CA THR A 217 -2.54 22.53 -1.04
C THR A 217 -3.39 23.14 -2.14
N GLU A 218 -3.64 22.41 -3.23
CA GLU A 218 -4.53 22.79 -4.33
C GLU A 218 -5.92 22.17 -4.14
N SER A 219 -5.98 20.91 -3.74
CA SER A 219 -7.23 20.23 -3.36
C SER A 219 -6.97 19.07 -2.40
N MET A 220 -7.78 18.97 -1.35
CA MET A 220 -7.77 17.85 -0.40
C MET A 220 -8.75 16.74 -0.77
N TYR A 221 -9.49 16.85 -1.86
CA TYR A 221 -10.49 15.87 -2.29
C TYR A 221 -9.87 14.78 -3.17
N PRO A 222 -9.98 13.48 -2.82
CA PRO A 222 -9.54 12.40 -3.69
C PRO A 222 -10.17 12.43 -5.08
N GLU A 223 -11.42 12.88 -5.18
CA GLU A 223 -12.16 13.03 -6.44
C GLU A 223 -11.49 14.02 -7.41
N ASP A 224 -10.82 15.03 -6.87
CA ASP A 224 -10.08 15.99 -7.68
C ASP A 224 -8.74 15.40 -8.16
N LEU A 225 -8.09 14.57 -7.32
CA LEU A 225 -6.91 13.82 -7.74
C LEU A 225 -7.25 12.88 -8.91
N TRP A 226 -8.34 12.09 -8.82
CA TRP A 226 -8.74 11.20 -9.93
C TRP A 226 -9.04 11.98 -11.21
N THR A 227 -9.71 13.13 -11.09
CA THR A 227 -9.98 14.02 -12.22
C THR A 227 -8.70 14.62 -12.81
N TRP A 228 -7.73 14.95 -11.97
CA TRP A 228 -6.43 15.46 -12.39
C TRP A 228 -5.62 14.39 -13.14
N LEU A 229 -5.60 13.15 -12.63
CA LEU A 229 -4.95 12.02 -13.28
C LEU A 229 -5.53 11.75 -14.67
N GLU A 230 -6.87 11.73 -14.80
CA GLU A 230 -7.56 11.57 -16.09
C GLU A 230 -7.12 12.63 -17.10
N LYS A 231 -7.21 13.91 -16.73
CA LYS A 231 -6.85 15.04 -17.62
C LYS A 231 -5.36 15.07 -17.97
N THR A 232 -4.49 14.71 -17.02
CA THR A 232 -3.05 14.70 -17.25
C THR A 232 -2.67 13.55 -18.17
N SER A 233 -3.26 12.37 -17.97
CA SER A 233 -3.09 11.22 -18.86
C SER A 233 -3.55 11.55 -20.29
N GLU A 234 -4.73 12.14 -20.46
CA GLU A 234 -5.23 12.56 -21.78
C GLU A 234 -4.32 13.59 -22.47
N LYS A 235 -3.72 14.49 -21.69
CA LYS A 235 -2.86 15.56 -22.22
C LYS A 235 -1.47 15.10 -22.60
N THR A 236 -0.84 14.24 -21.77
CA THR A 236 0.59 13.91 -21.87
C THR A 236 0.84 12.49 -22.39
N GLY A 237 -0.18 11.62 -22.35
CA GLY A 237 -0.04 10.20 -22.60
C GLY A 237 0.57 9.42 -21.41
N ALA A 238 0.91 10.09 -20.31
CA ALA A 238 1.38 9.42 -19.10
C ALA A 238 0.27 8.56 -18.50
N ASP A 239 0.64 7.38 -18.00
CA ASP A 239 -0.26 6.48 -17.33
C ASP A 239 0.10 6.39 -15.83
N PHE A 240 -0.90 6.21 -14.98
CA PHE A 240 -0.74 6.34 -13.54
C PHE A 240 -1.42 5.22 -12.76
N VAL A 241 -0.89 5.00 -11.55
CA VAL A 241 -1.56 4.26 -10.46
C VAL A 241 -1.44 5.12 -9.20
N ALA A 242 -2.57 5.37 -8.53
CA ALA A 242 -2.63 6.01 -7.22
C ALA A 242 -2.91 4.95 -6.15
N ILE A 243 -2.15 4.97 -5.05
CA ILE A 243 -2.14 3.94 -4.02
C ILE A 243 -2.56 4.56 -2.68
N PRO A 244 -3.82 4.41 -2.25
CA PRO A 244 -4.24 4.80 -0.91
C PRO A 244 -3.45 4.05 0.15
N HIS A 245 -3.04 4.76 1.20
CA HIS A 245 -2.26 4.15 2.28
C HIS A 245 -2.59 4.73 3.67
N ASN A 246 -2.17 4.04 4.72
CA ASN A 246 -2.52 4.35 6.11
C ASN A 246 -4.03 4.59 6.31
N SER A 247 -4.82 3.77 5.69
CA SER A 247 -6.27 3.84 5.85
C SER A 247 -6.68 3.65 7.32
N ASN A 248 -5.89 2.89 8.09
CA ASN A 248 -6.07 2.64 9.52
C ASN A 248 -6.15 3.90 10.40
N ILE A 249 -5.75 5.07 9.88
CA ILE A 249 -5.83 6.36 10.58
C ILE A 249 -6.57 7.44 9.77
N SER A 250 -7.48 7.02 8.89
CA SER A 250 -8.25 7.90 8.00
C SER A 250 -9.53 8.49 8.61
N LYS A 251 -9.84 8.20 9.87
CA LYS A 251 -11.12 8.57 10.51
C LYS A 251 -12.36 8.04 9.76
N GLY A 252 -12.21 6.93 9.05
CA GLY A 252 -13.27 6.30 8.26
C GLY A 252 -13.43 6.86 6.84
N TYR A 253 -12.65 7.86 6.45
CA TYR A 253 -12.79 8.55 5.18
C TYR A 253 -11.98 7.96 4.02
N MET A 254 -11.11 6.95 4.26
CA MET A 254 -10.41 6.29 3.16
C MET A 254 -11.35 5.43 2.32
N PHE A 255 -12.23 4.67 2.99
CA PHE A 255 -13.21 3.80 2.34
C PHE A 255 -14.65 4.15 2.75
N PRO A 256 -15.12 5.38 2.42
CA PRO A 256 -16.42 5.86 2.86
C PRO A 256 -17.58 5.24 2.05
N GLU A 257 -18.79 5.32 2.58
CA GLU A 257 -20.02 4.99 1.82
C GLU A 257 -20.44 6.09 0.83
N LYS A 258 -19.95 7.29 1.04
CA LYS A 258 -20.14 8.47 0.17
C LYS A 258 -18.81 9.15 -0.04
N LEU A 259 -18.62 9.74 -1.20
CA LEU A 259 -17.46 10.54 -1.52
C LEU A 259 -17.27 11.69 -0.54
N LEU A 260 -16.04 12.18 -0.37
CA LEU A 260 -15.72 13.26 0.57
C LEU A 260 -16.48 14.56 0.23
N LYS A 261 -16.80 14.78 -1.05
CA LYS A 261 -17.70 15.88 -1.51
C LYS A 261 -19.17 15.67 -1.14
N GLY A 262 -19.52 14.60 -0.41
CA GLY A 262 -20.86 14.32 0.09
C GLY A 262 -21.80 13.62 -0.90
N THR A 263 -21.37 13.38 -2.15
CA THR A 263 -22.16 12.68 -3.16
C THR A 263 -22.09 11.16 -2.96
N SER A 264 -23.16 10.44 -3.30
CA SER A 264 -23.18 8.97 -3.30
C SER A 264 -22.34 8.43 -4.45
N TYR A 265 -21.88 7.17 -4.33
CA TYR A 265 -21.29 6.47 -5.46
C TYR A 265 -22.31 6.31 -6.59
N THR A 266 -21.82 6.48 -7.81
CA THR A 266 -22.47 6.15 -9.09
C THR A 266 -21.55 5.18 -9.83
N ALA A 267 -22.02 4.54 -10.89
CA ALA A 267 -21.17 3.69 -11.73
C ALA A 267 -19.94 4.46 -12.24
N ASP A 268 -20.13 5.71 -12.68
CA ASP A 268 -19.05 6.53 -13.28
C ASP A 268 -17.95 6.87 -12.26
N ASN A 269 -18.31 7.41 -11.08
CA ASN A 269 -17.30 7.80 -10.09
C ASN A 269 -16.66 6.58 -9.41
N ALA A 270 -17.37 5.47 -9.27
CA ALA A 270 -16.82 4.21 -8.80
C ALA A 270 -15.79 3.63 -9.81
N SER A 271 -16.11 3.69 -11.11
CA SER A 271 -15.21 3.28 -12.19
C SER A 271 -13.98 4.18 -12.27
N LEU A 272 -14.15 5.49 -12.14
CA LEU A 272 -13.04 6.46 -12.14
C LEU A 272 -12.09 6.20 -10.97
N ARG A 273 -12.63 5.96 -9.77
CA ARG A 273 -11.84 5.57 -8.61
C ARG A 273 -11.06 4.29 -8.87
N LEU A 274 -11.72 3.21 -9.28
CA LEU A 274 -11.10 1.92 -9.50
C LEU A 274 -10.04 1.95 -10.61
N ARG A 275 -10.22 2.80 -11.62
CA ARG A 275 -9.24 3.01 -12.69
C ARG A 275 -7.92 3.55 -12.15
N TRP A 276 -7.96 4.55 -11.26
CA TRP A 276 -6.78 5.23 -10.75
C TRP A 276 -6.27 4.67 -9.43
N GLU A 277 -7.15 4.04 -8.62
CA GLU A 277 -6.81 3.36 -7.37
C GLU A 277 -7.06 1.83 -7.50
N PRO A 278 -6.33 1.12 -8.40
CA PRO A 278 -6.54 -0.33 -8.59
C PRO A 278 -6.00 -1.15 -7.43
N VAL A 279 -5.15 -0.60 -6.58
CA VAL A 279 -4.52 -1.26 -5.42
C VAL A 279 -4.55 -0.37 -4.19
N VAL A 280 -4.36 -0.98 -3.02
CA VAL A 280 -4.21 -0.29 -1.73
C VAL A 280 -3.01 -0.86 -0.98
N GLU A 281 -2.30 -0.01 -0.27
CA GLU A 281 -1.26 -0.40 0.68
C GLU A 281 -1.91 -0.87 1.98
N ILE A 282 -1.79 -2.18 2.27
CA ILE A 282 -2.42 -2.80 3.44
C ILE A 282 -1.54 -2.73 4.69
N THR A 283 -0.23 -2.61 4.52
CA THR A 283 0.74 -2.63 5.62
C THR A 283 1.94 -1.75 5.33
N GLN A 284 2.41 -1.04 6.35
CA GLN A 284 3.58 -0.16 6.30
C GLN A 284 4.04 0.23 7.73
N ILE A 285 5.01 1.11 7.84
CA ILE A 285 5.66 1.52 9.10
C ILE A 285 4.70 2.06 10.17
N LYS A 286 3.57 2.68 9.79
CA LYS A 286 2.50 3.12 10.71
C LYS A 286 1.42 2.06 10.90
N GLY A 287 1.81 0.78 10.91
CA GLY A 287 0.99 -0.37 11.23
C GLY A 287 0.24 -0.97 10.05
N ASP A 288 -0.59 -1.94 10.38
CA ASP A 288 -1.36 -2.75 9.45
C ASP A 288 -2.79 -2.24 9.32
N SER A 289 -3.33 -2.29 8.10
CA SER A 289 -4.66 -1.83 7.75
C SER A 289 -5.60 -2.97 7.32
N GLU A 290 -5.22 -4.25 7.52
CA GLU A 290 -6.08 -5.37 7.12
C GLU A 290 -7.43 -5.30 7.85
N THR A 291 -7.40 -5.42 9.18
CA THR A 291 -8.59 -5.36 10.04
C THR A 291 -8.21 -5.25 11.52
N THR A 292 -9.20 -5.17 12.41
CA THR A 292 -9.05 -5.29 13.87
C THR A 292 -10.10 -6.24 14.43
N SER A 293 -9.89 -6.72 15.67
CA SER A 293 -10.89 -7.54 16.38
C SER A 293 -12.24 -6.82 16.61
N LEU A 294 -12.28 -5.49 16.47
CA LEU A 294 -13.53 -4.73 16.50
C LEU A 294 -14.43 -5.05 15.32
N PHE A 295 -13.84 -5.32 14.13
CA PHE A 295 -14.57 -5.57 12.88
C PHE A 295 -14.49 -7.04 12.42
N SER A 296 -13.57 -7.81 13.01
CA SER A 296 -13.31 -9.22 12.72
C SER A 296 -13.10 -9.99 14.03
N PRO A 297 -14.13 -10.11 14.90
CA PRO A 297 -13.97 -10.66 16.25
C PRO A 297 -13.64 -12.17 16.28
N GLU A 298 -13.96 -12.88 15.20
CA GLU A 298 -13.68 -14.32 15.09
C GLU A 298 -12.28 -14.62 14.52
N ASP A 299 -11.52 -13.58 14.14
CA ASP A 299 -10.17 -13.72 13.59
C ASP A 299 -9.11 -13.54 14.70
N PRO A 300 -8.41 -14.60 15.11
CA PRO A 300 -7.38 -14.51 16.15
C PRO A 300 -6.14 -13.71 15.70
N PHE A 301 -6.01 -13.39 14.42
CA PHE A 301 -4.90 -12.64 13.85
C PHE A 301 -5.28 -11.21 13.42
N ALA A 302 -6.47 -10.75 13.79
CA ALA A 302 -7.00 -9.44 13.39
C ALA A 302 -6.21 -8.25 13.98
N ASN A 303 -5.65 -8.37 15.19
CA ASN A 303 -4.93 -7.29 15.85
C ASN A 303 -3.42 -7.39 15.58
N PHE A 304 -3.02 -7.18 14.34
CA PHE A 304 -1.62 -7.18 13.96
C PHE A 304 -1.10 -5.75 13.82
N GLU A 305 0.00 -5.41 14.49
CA GLU A 305 0.68 -4.11 14.43
C GLU A 305 -0.27 -2.90 14.40
N ILE A 306 -1.20 -2.84 15.37
CA ILE A 306 -2.20 -1.77 15.45
C ILE A 306 -1.54 -0.45 15.83
N TYR A 307 -1.67 0.55 14.96
CA TYR A 307 -1.21 1.91 15.20
C TYR A 307 -2.34 2.78 15.77
N SER A 308 -2.19 3.23 17.02
CA SER A 308 -3.27 3.87 17.80
C SER A 308 -3.14 5.39 17.94
N PHE A 309 -2.63 6.08 16.92
CA PHE A 309 -2.37 7.51 16.99
C PHE A 309 -2.98 8.28 15.81
N TYR A 310 -3.53 9.47 16.08
CA TYR A 310 -3.97 10.38 15.02
C TYR A 310 -2.79 11.17 14.43
N ILE A 311 -2.90 11.52 13.14
CA ILE A 311 -2.06 12.57 12.52
C ILE A 311 -2.69 13.94 12.87
N GLN A 312 -2.70 14.28 14.12
CA GLN A 312 -3.30 15.52 14.61
C GLN A 312 -2.57 15.97 15.86
N GLN A 313 -2.37 17.29 16.01
CA GLN A 313 -1.81 17.82 17.25
C GLN A 313 -2.78 17.61 18.42
N ASP A 314 -2.25 17.19 19.59
CA ASP A 314 -2.99 17.03 20.85
C ASP A 314 -4.25 16.14 20.79
N ALA A 315 -4.28 15.20 19.85
CA ALA A 315 -5.39 14.26 19.71
C ALA A 315 -5.39 13.17 20.81
N PRO A 316 -6.56 12.67 21.20
CA PRO A 316 -6.68 11.48 22.05
C PRO A 316 -6.18 10.22 21.31
N PRO A 317 -6.11 9.05 21.98
CA PRO A 317 -5.86 7.78 21.29
C PRO A 317 -6.85 7.55 20.13
N TYR A 318 -6.35 6.98 19.04
CA TYR A 318 -7.15 6.75 17.84
C TYR A 318 -8.31 5.80 18.11
N LYS A 319 -9.47 6.11 17.52
CA LYS A 319 -10.65 5.26 17.55
C LYS A 319 -10.94 4.76 16.14
N ALA A 320 -10.71 3.47 15.93
CA ALA A 320 -10.93 2.80 14.66
C ALA A 320 -12.38 2.95 14.15
N GLN A 321 -12.51 3.20 12.86
CA GLN A 321 -13.77 3.32 12.13
C GLN A 321 -13.83 2.23 11.05
N VAL A 322 -15.03 1.81 10.65
CA VAL A 322 -15.22 0.77 9.62
C VAL A 322 -14.56 1.16 8.29
N GLY A 323 -14.56 2.44 7.94
CA GLY A 323 -13.94 2.95 6.71
C GLY A 323 -12.40 3.07 6.76
N ASP A 324 -11.77 2.64 7.86
CA ASP A 324 -10.32 2.67 8.03
C ASP A 324 -9.63 1.40 7.51
N TYR A 325 -10.32 0.28 7.40
CA TYR A 325 -9.71 -1.01 7.20
C TYR A 325 -10.11 -1.66 5.88
N VAL A 326 -9.15 -2.37 5.31
CA VAL A 326 -9.22 -2.98 3.98
C VAL A 326 -10.30 -4.07 3.92
N ARG A 327 -10.32 -5.02 4.87
CA ARG A 327 -11.30 -6.12 4.85
C ARG A 327 -12.75 -5.63 4.97
N PRO A 328 -13.09 -4.72 5.89
CA PRO A 328 -14.39 -4.05 5.87
C PRO A 328 -14.69 -3.27 4.58
N ALA A 329 -13.66 -2.67 3.94
CA ALA A 329 -13.83 -1.97 2.67
C ALA A 329 -14.18 -2.91 1.52
N LEU A 330 -13.52 -4.08 1.42
CA LEU A 330 -13.85 -5.11 0.43
C LEU A 330 -15.32 -5.53 0.54
N ARG A 331 -15.82 -5.75 1.77
CA ARG A 331 -17.24 -6.07 2.03
C ARG A 331 -18.17 -4.91 1.65
N ARG A 332 -17.82 -3.67 2.03
CA ARG A 332 -18.58 -2.46 1.64
C ARG A 332 -18.64 -2.30 0.13
N GLY A 333 -17.56 -2.66 -0.57
CA GLY A 333 -17.50 -2.64 -2.02
C GLY A 333 -18.57 -3.52 -2.67
N LEU A 334 -18.86 -4.71 -2.13
CA LEU A 334 -19.95 -5.58 -2.58
C LEU A 334 -21.31 -4.87 -2.45
N SER A 335 -21.57 -4.21 -1.31
CA SER A 335 -22.82 -3.47 -1.08
C SER A 335 -22.98 -2.23 -1.99
N ILE A 336 -21.88 -1.60 -2.41
CA ILE A 336 -21.93 -0.49 -3.37
C ILE A 336 -22.16 -1.04 -4.78
N GLU A 337 -21.52 -2.17 -5.13
CA GLU A 337 -21.69 -2.84 -6.43
C GLU A 337 -23.14 -3.24 -6.69
N GLU A 338 -23.85 -3.79 -5.70
CA GLU A 338 -25.28 -4.09 -5.83
C GLU A 338 -26.14 -2.88 -6.19
N LYS A 339 -25.77 -1.71 -5.71
CA LYS A 339 -26.53 -0.45 -5.93
C LYS A 339 -26.15 0.26 -7.22
N THR A 340 -24.88 0.13 -7.66
CA THR A 340 -24.32 0.95 -8.74
C THR A 340 -23.86 0.14 -9.95
N GLY A 341 -23.71 -1.18 -9.80
CA GLY A 341 -23.13 -2.07 -10.79
C GLY A 341 -21.59 -2.06 -10.82
N VAL A 342 -20.93 -1.25 -9.98
CA VAL A 342 -19.46 -1.14 -9.93
C VAL A 342 -18.98 -1.14 -8.49
N ASN A 343 -17.97 -1.97 -8.19
CA ASN A 343 -17.30 -2.02 -6.90
C ASN A 343 -16.10 -1.07 -6.87
N PRO A 344 -16.16 0.07 -6.15
CA PRO A 344 -15.04 1.01 -6.07
C PRO A 344 -13.87 0.49 -5.22
N TYR A 345 -14.06 -0.63 -4.52
CA TYR A 345 -13.09 -1.26 -3.62
C TYR A 345 -12.66 -2.65 -4.11
N ALA A 346 -12.83 -2.95 -5.40
CA ALA A 346 -12.29 -4.15 -6.02
C ALA A 346 -10.79 -4.00 -6.32
N PHE A 347 -10.03 -3.56 -5.34
CA PHE A 347 -8.60 -3.29 -5.45
C PHE A 347 -7.73 -4.51 -5.09
N GLY A 348 -6.48 -4.50 -5.53
CA GLY A 348 -5.42 -5.39 -5.07
C GLY A 348 -4.74 -4.88 -3.81
N LEU A 349 -3.87 -5.71 -3.22
CA LEU A 349 -3.21 -5.45 -1.94
C LEU A 349 -1.70 -5.40 -2.14
N ILE A 350 -1.03 -4.38 -1.60
CA ILE A 350 0.43 -4.27 -1.57
C ILE A 350 0.92 -3.83 -0.19
N GLY A 351 2.20 -4.01 0.11
CA GLY A 351 2.90 -3.41 1.23
C GLY A 351 3.97 -2.43 0.76
N SER A 352 4.36 -1.52 1.61
CA SER A 352 5.46 -0.56 1.37
C SER A 352 6.06 -0.11 2.69
N THR A 353 7.16 0.65 2.68
CA THR A 353 7.81 1.06 3.91
C THR A 353 7.26 2.36 4.49
N ASP A 354 7.01 3.37 3.70
CA ASP A 354 6.78 4.76 4.16
C ASP A 354 7.94 5.28 5.04
N SER A 355 9.17 4.80 4.76
CA SER A 355 10.35 5.24 5.48
C SER A 355 10.76 6.65 5.06
N HIS A 356 11.13 7.49 6.04
CA HIS A 356 11.60 8.87 5.82
C HIS A 356 13.13 9.00 5.97
N THR A 357 13.81 7.86 5.96
CA THR A 357 15.28 7.81 6.04
C THR A 357 15.96 7.90 4.68
N GLY A 358 15.21 7.79 3.57
CA GLY A 358 15.75 7.56 2.24
C GLY A 358 16.26 6.13 2.02
N LEU A 359 15.99 5.23 2.97
CA LEU A 359 16.47 3.85 2.98
C LEU A 359 15.28 2.91 3.15
N SER A 360 14.91 2.20 2.10
CA SER A 360 13.86 1.18 2.15
C SER A 360 14.33 0.02 3.03
N SER A 361 13.67 -0.20 4.15
CA SER A 361 14.04 -1.20 5.15
C SER A 361 12.80 -1.77 5.83
N ALA A 362 12.45 -3.00 5.46
CA ALA A 362 11.28 -3.73 5.96
C ALA A 362 11.67 -4.96 6.79
N GLU A 363 12.91 -5.05 7.25
CA GLU A 363 13.45 -6.19 7.99
C GLU A 363 13.63 -5.85 9.47
N GLU A 364 13.08 -6.64 10.37
CA GLU A 364 13.17 -6.41 11.82
C GLU A 364 14.61 -6.23 12.34
N PRO A 365 15.62 -7.03 11.90
CA PRO A 365 17.00 -6.83 12.33
C PRO A 365 17.72 -5.65 11.67
N ASN A 366 17.17 -5.08 10.60
CA ASN A 366 17.76 -4.00 9.80
C ASN A 366 16.79 -2.83 9.64
N PHE A 367 16.01 -2.54 10.68
CA PHE A 367 15.00 -1.49 10.69
C PHE A 367 15.60 -0.14 11.10
N TRP A 368 15.61 0.82 10.17
CA TRP A 368 16.19 2.15 10.39
C TRP A 368 15.22 3.18 11.02
N GLY A 369 14.03 2.74 11.46
CA GLY A 369 13.01 3.63 12.01
C GLY A 369 12.21 4.40 10.95
N LYS A 370 11.20 5.15 11.40
CA LYS A 370 10.38 6.01 10.54
C LYS A 370 11.16 7.25 10.09
N MET A 371 11.76 7.98 11.01
CA MET A 371 12.57 9.17 10.75
C MET A 371 14.05 8.83 10.90
N ALA A 372 14.93 9.56 10.21
CA ALA A 372 16.36 9.31 10.26
C ALA A 372 16.94 9.28 11.67
N ARG A 373 16.45 10.14 12.58
CA ARG A 373 16.84 10.16 13.99
C ARG A 373 16.47 8.88 14.76
N ASP A 374 15.39 8.20 14.37
CA ASP A 374 14.87 6.99 15.04
C ASP A 374 15.71 5.75 14.72
N SER A 375 16.65 5.86 13.79
CA SER A 375 17.63 4.81 13.48
C SER A 375 18.62 4.54 14.61
N VAL A 376 18.73 5.45 15.57
CA VAL A 376 19.52 5.29 16.78
C VAL A 376 18.58 4.81 17.87
N PRO A 377 18.75 3.58 18.39
CA PRO A 377 17.82 2.98 19.34
C PRO A 377 17.53 3.84 20.57
N GLU A 378 18.54 4.57 21.09
CA GLU A 378 18.39 5.48 22.22
C GLU A 378 17.36 6.60 21.98
N ASN A 379 17.15 6.98 20.72
CA ASN A 379 16.19 8.03 20.34
C ASN A 379 14.75 7.52 20.26
N LYS A 380 14.52 6.20 20.22
CA LYS A 380 13.18 5.60 20.10
C LYS A 380 12.25 5.92 21.26
N ASN A 381 12.80 6.23 22.45
CA ASN A 381 12.02 6.69 23.60
C ASN A 381 11.47 8.12 23.43
N ALA A 382 12.03 8.91 22.51
CA ALA A 382 11.56 10.26 22.28
C ALA A 382 10.16 10.24 21.62
N MET A 383 9.19 10.80 22.32
CA MET A 383 7.86 10.97 21.75
C MET A 383 7.85 12.08 20.70
N TRP A 384 7.16 11.87 19.60
CA TRP A 384 7.02 12.86 18.53
C TRP A 384 6.22 14.10 18.93
N ARG A 385 5.55 14.05 20.10
CA ARG A 385 4.80 15.18 20.68
C ARG A 385 5.07 15.22 22.18
N THR A 386 5.00 16.41 22.77
CA THR A 386 5.20 16.63 24.20
C THR A 386 4.28 15.74 25.05
N GLY A 387 4.83 14.64 25.59
CA GLY A 387 4.16 13.76 26.54
C GLY A 387 3.04 12.87 26.01
N ARG A 388 2.71 12.93 24.70
CA ARG A 388 1.68 12.12 24.04
C ARG A 388 2.04 11.91 22.57
N GLY A 389 1.68 10.76 22.02
CA GLY A 389 1.90 10.45 20.60
C GLY A 389 2.77 9.22 20.39
N PRO A 390 3.06 8.87 19.13
CA PRO A 390 3.93 7.76 18.81
C PRO A 390 5.37 8.04 19.22
N SER A 391 6.08 6.98 19.51
CA SER A 391 7.55 6.95 19.65
C SER A 391 8.13 6.06 18.55
N GLY A 392 9.45 5.97 18.44
CA GLY A 392 10.11 5.05 17.52
C GLY A 392 9.74 3.58 17.76
N TRP A 393 9.39 3.21 19.00
CA TRP A 393 8.91 1.86 19.34
C TRP A 393 7.54 1.54 18.76
N SER A 394 6.71 2.55 18.51
CA SER A 394 5.36 2.39 17.96
C SER A 394 5.33 2.12 16.47
N MET A 395 6.48 2.19 15.79
CA MET A 395 6.62 1.93 14.36
C MET A 395 6.81 0.45 14.10
N SER A 396 6.50 0.00 12.90
CA SER A 396 6.65 -1.38 12.43
C SER A 396 7.71 -1.47 11.34
N ALA A 397 8.52 -2.52 11.33
CA ALA A 397 9.43 -2.80 10.22
C ALA A 397 8.64 -3.50 9.11
N GLN A 398 7.84 -2.77 8.36
CA GLN A 398 6.93 -3.25 7.32
C GLN A 398 7.00 -2.32 6.11
N GLY A 399 6.65 -2.66 4.93
CA GLY A 399 6.30 -3.88 4.27
C GLY A 399 6.89 -3.80 2.85
N LEU A 400 6.59 -4.76 1.99
CA LEU A 400 7.05 -4.78 0.59
C LEU A 400 5.90 -5.09 -0.36
N ALA A 401 6.00 -4.57 -1.57
CA ALA A 401 5.17 -4.98 -2.70
C ALA A 401 5.84 -6.14 -3.44
N ALA A 402 5.08 -7.21 -3.65
CA ALA A 402 5.45 -8.32 -4.51
C ALA A 402 4.60 -8.27 -5.78
N VAL A 403 5.23 -8.33 -6.94
CA VAL A 403 4.61 -8.03 -8.23
C VAL A 403 4.90 -9.17 -9.20
N TRP A 404 3.86 -9.82 -9.71
CA TRP A 404 3.97 -10.76 -10.80
C TRP A 404 3.93 -10.00 -12.13
N ALA A 405 5.08 -9.83 -12.76
CA ALA A 405 5.27 -9.07 -13.98
C ALA A 405 5.78 -9.95 -15.13
N GLU A 406 5.68 -9.47 -16.35
CA GLU A 406 6.26 -10.12 -17.52
C GLU A 406 7.77 -9.88 -17.60
N GLU A 407 8.20 -8.69 -17.16
CA GLU A 407 9.60 -8.27 -17.13
C GLU A 407 9.81 -7.12 -16.12
N ASN A 408 11.06 -6.87 -15.72
CA ASN A 408 11.40 -5.77 -14.82
C ASN A 408 11.52 -4.45 -15.60
N THR A 409 10.38 -3.85 -15.95
CA THR A 409 10.27 -2.53 -16.60
C THR A 409 9.15 -1.70 -15.96
N ARG A 410 9.19 -0.37 -16.14
CA ARG A 410 8.14 0.54 -15.63
C ARG A 410 6.76 0.15 -16.11
N GLU A 411 6.66 -0.13 -17.42
CA GLU A 411 5.41 -0.48 -18.09
C GLU A 411 4.85 -1.79 -17.54
N SER A 412 5.67 -2.85 -17.49
CA SER A 412 5.24 -4.16 -17.04
C SER A 412 4.85 -4.19 -15.56
N ILE A 413 5.57 -3.46 -14.72
CA ILE A 413 5.23 -3.27 -13.30
C ILE A 413 3.90 -2.52 -13.18
N LEU A 414 3.72 -1.38 -13.87
CA LEU A 414 2.48 -0.60 -13.80
C LEU A 414 1.26 -1.41 -14.26
N GLU A 415 1.40 -2.19 -15.34
CA GLU A 415 0.36 -3.08 -15.84
C GLU A 415 0.02 -4.21 -14.84
N ALA A 416 1.02 -4.78 -14.14
CA ALA A 416 0.77 -5.76 -13.09
C ALA A 416 -0.04 -5.15 -11.93
N PHE A 417 0.23 -3.91 -11.53
CA PHE A 417 -0.59 -3.18 -10.56
C PHE A 417 -2.03 -2.99 -11.03
N LYS A 418 -2.24 -2.64 -12.29
CA LYS A 418 -3.58 -2.50 -12.89
C LYS A 418 -4.33 -3.81 -12.99
N ARG A 419 -3.64 -4.89 -13.36
CA ARG A 419 -4.21 -6.25 -13.32
C ARG A 419 -4.40 -6.75 -11.90
N LYS A 420 -3.80 -6.07 -10.87
CA LYS A 420 -3.82 -6.46 -9.46
C LYS A 420 -3.14 -7.82 -9.21
N GLU A 421 -2.22 -8.18 -10.06
CA GLU A 421 -1.42 -9.39 -9.92
C GLU A 421 -0.21 -9.12 -9.01
N VAL A 422 -0.55 -8.57 -7.85
CA VAL A 422 0.36 -8.06 -6.81
C VAL A 422 -0.08 -8.54 -5.45
N TYR A 423 0.83 -8.56 -4.48
CA TYR A 423 0.50 -8.89 -3.11
C TYR A 423 1.45 -8.19 -2.12
N ALA A 424 1.03 -8.13 -0.85
CA ALA A 424 1.79 -7.53 0.23
C ALA A 424 2.57 -8.59 1.00
N THR A 425 3.76 -8.22 1.49
CA THR A 425 4.37 -8.88 2.65
C THR A 425 4.72 -7.86 3.73
N THR A 426 4.89 -8.33 4.96
CA THR A 426 5.26 -7.50 6.10
C THR A 426 6.78 -7.41 6.28
N GLY A 427 7.56 -7.73 5.26
CA GLY A 427 9.02 -7.67 5.24
C GLY A 427 9.66 -8.88 4.60
N PRO A 428 9.51 -10.09 5.17
CA PRO A 428 10.03 -11.30 4.54
C PRO A 428 9.45 -11.54 3.15
N ARG A 429 10.30 -11.95 2.21
CA ARG A 429 9.91 -12.20 0.81
C ARG A 429 9.24 -13.57 0.66
N ILE A 430 8.13 -13.76 1.37
CA ILE A 430 7.29 -14.97 1.25
C ILE A 430 6.72 -15.01 -0.15
N LYS A 431 7.12 -16.01 -0.95
CA LYS A 431 6.60 -16.18 -2.31
C LYS A 431 5.22 -16.83 -2.24
N VAL A 432 4.21 -16.19 -2.82
CA VAL A 432 2.84 -16.69 -2.86
C VAL A 432 2.31 -16.68 -4.28
N ARG A 433 1.69 -17.78 -4.69
CA ARG A 433 0.91 -17.87 -5.92
C ARG A 433 -0.47 -18.42 -5.60
N VAL A 434 -1.51 -17.87 -6.19
CA VAL A 434 -2.89 -18.37 -6.04
C VAL A 434 -3.65 -18.24 -7.36
N PHE A 435 -4.39 -19.29 -7.69
CA PHE A 435 -5.35 -19.31 -8.79
C PHE A 435 -6.70 -19.78 -8.28
N GLY A 436 -7.77 -19.15 -8.76
CA GLY A 436 -9.15 -19.61 -8.57
C GLY A 436 -9.69 -20.24 -9.85
N GLY A 437 -10.46 -21.31 -9.73
CA GLY A 437 -11.04 -22.00 -10.88
C GLY A 437 -12.17 -22.93 -10.45
N TRP A 438 -12.67 -23.73 -11.39
CA TRP A 438 -13.80 -24.63 -11.14
C TRP A 438 -13.42 -26.12 -11.16
N ASP A 439 -12.25 -26.46 -11.70
CA ASP A 439 -11.84 -27.84 -11.97
C ASP A 439 -10.43 -28.17 -11.46
N PHE A 440 -9.90 -27.39 -10.51
CA PHE A 440 -8.67 -27.75 -9.83
C PHE A 440 -8.91 -28.94 -8.91
N GLU A 441 -8.32 -30.09 -9.23
CA GLU A 441 -8.30 -31.27 -8.39
C GLU A 441 -6.97 -31.35 -7.63
N PRO A 442 -6.88 -32.03 -6.47
CA PRO A 442 -5.63 -32.09 -5.69
C PRO A 442 -4.40 -32.57 -6.48
N GLU A 443 -4.60 -33.32 -7.56
CA GLU A 443 -3.54 -33.83 -8.43
C GLU A 443 -2.78 -32.72 -9.16
N VAL A 444 -3.35 -31.51 -9.30
CA VAL A 444 -2.64 -30.36 -9.91
C VAL A 444 -1.42 -29.95 -9.10
N MET A 445 -1.40 -30.23 -7.79
CA MET A 445 -0.24 -29.95 -6.92
C MET A 445 1.00 -30.76 -7.29
N ALA A 446 0.87 -31.81 -8.10
CA ALA A 446 1.99 -32.57 -8.64
C ALA A 446 2.55 -31.96 -9.94
N SER A 447 1.94 -30.88 -10.46
CA SER A 447 2.44 -30.18 -11.64
C SER A 447 3.74 -29.46 -11.34
N GLU A 448 4.73 -29.59 -12.22
CA GLU A 448 5.98 -28.84 -12.12
C GLU A 448 5.80 -27.36 -12.54
N ASN A 449 4.68 -27.01 -13.19
CA ASN A 449 4.38 -25.66 -13.68
C ASN A 449 2.98 -25.20 -13.24
N MET A 450 2.88 -24.76 -11.97
CA MET A 450 1.65 -24.20 -11.41
C MET A 450 1.10 -23.06 -12.26
N GLN A 451 1.97 -22.24 -12.79
CA GLN A 451 1.61 -21.03 -13.51
C GLN A 451 0.93 -21.35 -14.83
N GLU A 452 1.53 -22.19 -15.68
CA GLU A 452 0.93 -22.58 -16.96
C GLU A 452 -0.45 -23.24 -16.78
N VAL A 453 -0.55 -24.17 -15.83
CA VAL A 453 -1.81 -24.84 -15.51
C VAL A 453 -2.82 -23.88 -14.90
N GLY A 454 -2.37 -22.99 -14.01
CA GLY A 454 -3.20 -22.01 -13.32
C GLY A 454 -3.86 -21.04 -14.30
N TYR A 455 -3.10 -20.46 -15.21
CA TYR A 455 -3.66 -19.57 -16.26
C TYR A 455 -4.51 -20.30 -17.29
N ALA A 456 -4.17 -21.55 -17.61
CA ALA A 456 -4.96 -22.33 -18.58
C ALA A 456 -6.33 -22.76 -18.03
N ARG A 457 -6.47 -22.95 -16.72
CA ARG A 457 -7.66 -23.55 -16.08
C ARG A 457 -8.36 -22.64 -15.06
N GLY A 458 -7.80 -21.49 -14.78
CA GLY A 458 -8.33 -20.56 -13.77
C GLY A 458 -7.92 -19.12 -14.01
N VAL A 459 -8.03 -18.32 -12.95
CA VAL A 459 -7.65 -16.91 -12.93
C VAL A 459 -6.70 -16.63 -11.77
N PRO A 460 -5.70 -15.73 -11.94
CA PRO A 460 -4.78 -15.38 -10.87
C PRO A 460 -5.43 -14.45 -9.85
N MET A 461 -4.69 -14.16 -8.76
CA MET A 461 -5.05 -13.10 -7.80
C MET A 461 -5.38 -11.78 -8.51
N GLY A 462 -6.28 -10.98 -7.94
CA GLY A 462 -6.73 -9.71 -8.51
C GLY A 462 -7.86 -9.81 -9.54
N SER A 463 -8.15 -11.00 -10.03
CA SER A 463 -9.08 -11.27 -11.11
C SER A 463 -10.51 -11.57 -10.64
N VAL A 464 -11.42 -11.69 -11.61
CA VAL A 464 -12.80 -12.14 -11.40
C VAL A 464 -12.94 -13.56 -11.94
N LEU A 465 -13.46 -14.47 -11.13
CA LEU A 465 -13.83 -15.82 -11.57
C LEU A 465 -14.90 -15.73 -12.67
N PRO A 466 -14.71 -16.41 -13.81
CA PRO A 466 -15.77 -16.54 -14.81
C PRO A 466 -16.94 -17.35 -14.24
N SER A 467 -18.09 -17.26 -14.90
CA SER A 467 -19.25 -18.10 -14.56
C SER A 467 -18.88 -19.57 -14.56
N GLY A 468 -19.27 -20.28 -13.50
CA GLY A 468 -18.96 -21.69 -13.34
C GLY A 468 -19.98 -22.63 -14.00
N PRO A 469 -19.67 -23.93 -14.08
CA PRO A 469 -20.64 -24.93 -14.50
C PRO A 469 -21.80 -25.02 -13.49
N SER A 470 -22.97 -25.41 -13.97
CA SER A 470 -24.14 -25.61 -13.10
C SER A 470 -23.84 -26.59 -11.96
N GLY A 471 -24.01 -26.14 -10.71
CA GLY A 471 -23.65 -26.92 -9.52
C GLY A 471 -22.16 -26.99 -9.23
N GLY A 472 -21.33 -26.22 -9.95
CA GLY A 472 -19.90 -26.11 -9.69
C GLY A 472 -19.62 -25.36 -8.39
N VAL A 473 -18.50 -25.69 -7.74
CA VAL A 473 -18.00 -25.04 -6.54
C VAL A 473 -16.60 -24.52 -6.84
N PRO A 474 -16.28 -23.26 -6.51
CA PRO A 474 -14.98 -22.70 -6.80
C PRO A 474 -13.89 -23.37 -5.97
N ARG A 475 -12.74 -23.58 -6.58
CA ARG A 475 -11.55 -24.15 -5.97
C ARG A 475 -10.38 -23.21 -6.13
N PHE A 476 -9.56 -23.15 -5.11
CA PHE A 476 -8.40 -22.28 -5.05
C PHE A 476 -7.14 -23.11 -4.86
N TRP A 477 -6.23 -23.02 -5.81
CA TRP A 477 -4.90 -23.62 -5.72
C TRP A 477 -3.92 -22.57 -5.22
N VAL A 478 -3.33 -22.82 -4.04
CA VAL A 478 -2.40 -21.93 -3.36
C VAL A 478 -1.07 -22.64 -3.16
N GLU A 479 0.02 -21.94 -3.47
CA GLU A 479 1.37 -22.32 -3.06
C GLU A 479 2.05 -21.16 -2.36
N ALA A 480 2.72 -21.46 -1.24
CA ALA A 480 3.50 -20.52 -0.46
C ALA A 480 4.87 -21.11 -0.14
N LEU A 481 5.93 -20.33 -0.39
CA LEU A 481 7.32 -20.66 -0.06
C LEU A 481 7.84 -19.62 0.92
N LYS A 482 8.55 -20.06 1.95
CA LYS A 482 9.20 -19.15 2.88
C LYS A 482 10.27 -18.31 2.18
N ASP A 483 10.59 -17.16 2.73
CA ASP A 483 11.82 -16.46 2.41
C ASP A 483 13.02 -17.32 2.88
N PRO A 484 13.99 -17.62 2.01
CA PRO A 484 15.16 -18.44 2.38
C PRO A 484 15.95 -17.93 3.58
N LYS A 485 15.96 -16.61 3.80
CA LYS A 485 16.69 -15.94 4.89
C LYS A 485 15.89 -15.84 6.19
N HIS A 486 14.58 -16.09 6.15
CA HIS A 486 13.66 -15.90 7.28
C HIS A 486 13.08 -17.22 7.81
N ALA A 487 12.10 -17.09 8.70
CA ALA A 487 11.48 -18.21 9.40
C ALA A 487 10.58 -19.07 8.49
N ASN A 488 10.28 -20.26 8.96
CA ASN A 488 9.36 -21.19 8.32
C ASN A 488 7.91 -20.67 8.37
N LEU A 489 7.05 -21.21 7.50
CA LEU A 489 5.64 -20.89 7.42
C LEU A 489 4.84 -21.67 8.48
N ASP A 490 3.92 -20.98 9.15
CA ASP A 490 2.97 -21.58 10.09
C ASP A 490 1.76 -22.17 9.37
N ARG A 491 1.05 -21.34 8.59
CA ARG A 491 -0.20 -21.71 7.93
C ARG A 491 -0.53 -20.83 6.74
N VAL A 492 -1.41 -21.35 5.88
CA VAL A 492 -2.09 -20.62 4.82
C VAL A 492 -3.58 -20.54 5.19
N GLN A 493 -4.14 -19.35 5.09
CA GLN A 493 -5.55 -19.07 5.31
C GLN A 493 -6.18 -18.50 4.05
N ILE A 494 -7.44 -18.84 3.79
CA ILE A 494 -8.29 -18.14 2.84
C ILE A 494 -9.30 -17.32 3.64
N VAL A 495 -9.36 -16.03 3.36
CA VAL A 495 -10.35 -15.11 3.90
C VAL A 495 -11.41 -14.90 2.83
N LYS A 496 -12.62 -15.35 3.10
CA LYS A 496 -13.81 -15.17 2.26
C LYS A 496 -14.66 -14.04 2.83
N GLY A 497 -15.12 -13.14 1.97
CA GLY A 497 -16.20 -12.21 2.29
C GLY A 497 -17.29 -12.33 1.23
N TRP A 498 -18.56 -12.14 1.63
CA TRP A 498 -19.70 -12.22 0.70
C TRP A 498 -20.84 -11.31 1.15
N ILE A 499 -21.77 -11.08 0.26
CA ILE A 499 -23.03 -10.38 0.53
C ILE A 499 -24.20 -11.34 0.32
N ASP A 500 -25.12 -11.38 1.28
CA ASP A 500 -26.31 -12.25 1.20
C ASP A 500 -27.49 -11.54 0.52
N ALA A 501 -28.57 -12.28 0.31
CA ALA A 501 -29.79 -11.78 -0.33
C ALA A 501 -30.51 -10.67 0.45
N SER A 502 -30.20 -10.46 1.74
CA SER A 502 -30.71 -9.34 2.55
C SER A 502 -29.85 -8.07 2.38
N GLY A 503 -28.69 -8.16 1.72
CA GLY A 503 -27.72 -7.07 1.58
C GLY A 503 -26.75 -6.96 2.77
N ASP A 504 -26.75 -7.96 3.67
CA ASP A 504 -25.82 -8.03 4.78
C ASP A 504 -24.51 -8.67 4.34
N THR A 505 -23.39 -8.13 4.83
CA THR A 505 -22.06 -8.63 4.47
C THR A 505 -21.46 -9.47 5.58
N HIS A 506 -20.81 -10.54 5.17
CA HIS A 506 -20.23 -11.56 6.05
C HIS A 506 -18.76 -11.80 5.74
N GLU A 507 -18.05 -12.45 6.66
CA GLU A 507 -16.71 -12.97 6.44
C GLU A 507 -16.51 -14.32 7.14
N LYS A 508 -15.59 -15.12 6.62
CA LYS A 508 -15.14 -16.36 7.24
C LYS A 508 -13.68 -16.64 6.85
N ILE A 509 -12.91 -17.14 7.82
CA ILE A 509 -11.51 -17.49 7.65
C ILE A 509 -11.37 -19.00 7.68
N TYR A 510 -10.71 -19.56 6.66
CA TYR A 510 -10.45 -20.99 6.55
C TYR A 510 -8.95 -21.24 6.65
N ASN A 511 -8.51 -22.15 7.53
CA ASN A 511 -7.16 -22.68 7.51
C ASN A 511 -7.10 -23.79 6.45
N VAL A 512 -6.31 -23.60 5.39
CA VAL A 512 -6.31 -24.48 4.21
C VAL A 512 -5.05 -25.32 4.07
N ALA A 513 -3.92 -24.86 4.64
CA ALA A 513 -2.70 -25.63 4.81
C ALA A 513 -1.98 -25.16 6.08
N TRP A 514 -1.25 -26.04 6.74
CA TRP A 514 -0.48 -25.72 7.94
C TRP A 514 0.67 -26.70 8.17
N SER A 515 1.64 -26.26 8.95
CA SER A 515 2.75 -27.08 9.39
C SER A 515 2.39 -27.92 10.63
N GLU A 516 3.19 -28.91 10.95
CA GLU A 516 3.07 -29.81 12.10
C GLU A 516 1.81 -30.69 12.07
N GLU A 517 1.79 -31.69 12.94
CA GLU A 517 0.63 -32.55 13.15
C GLU A 517 -0.44 -31.89 14.04
N ARG A 518 -0.98 -30.74 13.58
CA ARG A 518 -2.09 -30.04 14.25
C ARG A 518 -3.41 -30.38 13.56
N SER A 519 -4.50 -30.31 14.33
CA SER A 519 -5.85 -30.59 13.82
C SER A 519 -6.77 -29.42 14.08
N LEU A 520 -7.68 -29.18 13.15
CA LEU A 520 -8.75 -28.19 13.33
C LEU A 520 -9.72 -28.69 14.42
N ASP A 521 -10.20 -27.77 15.24
CA ASP A 521 -11.31 -28.05 16.16
C ASP A 521 -12.67 -28.07 15.40
N ALA A 522 -13.76 -28.33 16.14
CA ALA A 522 -15.10 -28.37 15.56
C ALA A 522 -15.59 -27.05 14.95
N LYS A 523 -14.89 -25.93 15.22
CA LYS A 523 -15.17 -24.60 14.67
C LYS A 523 -14.21 -24.22 13.53
N GLY A 524 -13.30 -25.10 13.15
CA GLY A 524 -12.28 -24.83 12.14
C GLY A 524 -11.07 -24.03 12.65
N ALA A 525 -10.96 -23.83 13.96
CA ALA A 525 -9.79 -23.16 14.53
C ALA A 525 -8.60 -24.12 14.63
N LEU A 526 -7.43 -23.62 14.27
CA LEU A 526 -6.16 -24.35 14.34
C LEU A 526 -5.35 -23.82 15.55
N PRO A 527 -4.82 -24.71 16.41
CA PRO A 527 -3.93 -24.30 17.50
C PRO A 527 -2.75 -23.47 16.99
N SER A 528 -2.23 -22.57 17.83
CA SER A 528 -1.04 -21.78 17.50
C SER A 528 0.19 -22.67 17.32
N VAL A 529 1.09 -22.29 16.42
CA VAL A 529 2.42 -22.86 16.35
C VAL A 529 3.24 -22.44 17.59
N LYS A 530 4.25 -23.21 17.94
CA LYS A 530 5.11 -22.88 19.08
C LYS A 530 5.96 -21.63 18.75
N ASN A 531 5.94 -20.65 19.66
CA ASN A 531 6.87 -19.51 19.62
C ASN A 531 8.21 -19.96 20.20
N THR A 532 9.29 -19.83 19.42
CA THR A 532 10.66 -20.19 19.80
C THR A 532 11.57 -18.99 20.07
N VAL A 533 11.01 -17.78 20.08
CA VAL A 533 11.76 -16.55 20.37
C VAL A 533 12.30 -16.58 21.79
N ASP A 534 13.62 -16.49 21.93
CA ASP A 534 14.29 -16.31 23.21
C ASP A 534 14.40 -14.82 23.52
N VAL A 535 13.58 -14.36 24.46
CA VAL A 535 13.52 -12.94 24.86
C VAL A 535 14.80 -12.43 25.52
N LYS A 536 15.75 -13.30 25.88
CA LYS A 536 17.03 -12.90 26.48
C LYS A 536 18.12 -12.66 25.42
N THR A 537 18.00 -13.30 24.28
CA THR A 537 19.03 -13.27 23.24
C THR A 537 18.53 -12.65 21.93
N GLY A 538 17.22 -12.51 21.76
CA GLY A 538 16.64 -12.10 20.49
C GLY A 538 16.80 -13.15 19.38
N SER A 539 17.11 -14.40 19.73
CA SER A 539 17.22 -15.49 18.76
C SER A 539 15.92 -16.30 18.66
N TYR A 540 15.78 -17.06 17.59
CA TYR A 540 14.69 -18.02 17.39
C TYR A 540 15.22 -19.25 16.64
N THR A 541 14.44 -20.33 16.60
CA THR A 541 14.78 -21.54 15.86
C THR A 541 13.73 -21.85 14.81
N ASN A 542 14.15 -22.49 13.70
CA ASN A 542 13.28 -23.01 12.65
C ASN A 542 12.95 -24.52 12.86
N GLU A 543 12.83 -24.96 14.14
CA GLU A 543 12.40 -26.33 14.47
C GLU A 543 10.96 -26.62 14.09
N PHE A 544 10.13 -25.56 14.05
CA PHE A 544 8.71 -25.62 13.73
C PHE A 544 8.44 -24.88 12.41
N GLY A 545 7.27 -25.14 11.83
CA GLY A 545 6.90 -24.57 10.57
C GLY A 545 7.39 -25.38 9.35
N SER A 546 6.97 -25.00 8.17
CA SER A 546 7.34 -25.63 6.90
C SER A 546 8.01 -24.64 5.97
N SER A 547 8.97 -25.09 5.16
CA SER A 547 9.55 -24.27 4.09
C SER A 547 8.58 -24.00 2.94
N GLN A 548 7.59 -24.87 2.77
CA GLN A 548 6.57 -24.77 1.73
C GLN A 548 5.23 -25.25 2.30
N LEU A 549 4.15 -24.57 1.92
CA LEU A 549 2.77 -24.99 2.16
C LEU A 549 2.00 -24.86 0.84
N ALA A 550 1.20 -25.87 0.52
CA ALA A 550 0.35 -25.86 -0.66
C ALA A 550 -1.00 -26.51 -0.36
N ALA A 551 -2.04 -26.07 -1.05
CA ALA A 551 -3.37 -26.65 -0.97
C ALA A 551 -4.17 -26.39 -2.24
N VAL A 552 -5.06 -27.33 -2.57
CA VAL A 552 -6.27 -27.08 -3.35
C VAL A 552 -7.43 -27.10 -2.37
N TRP A 553 -8.08 -25.95 -2.19
CA TRP A 553 -9.20 -25.79 -1.28
C TRP A 553 -10.49 -25.54 -2.06
N GLU A 554 -11.57 -26.20 -1.66
CA GLU A 554 -12.92 -26.05 -2.23
C GLU A 554 -13.80 -25.29 -1.26
N ASP A 555 -14.56 -24.29 -1.75
CA ASP A 555 -15.49 -23.53 -0.92
C ASP A 555 -16.80 -24.31 -0.72
N SER A 556 -16.84 -25.17 0.30
CA SER A 556 -18.04 -25.94 0.64
C SER A 556 -19.25 -25.10 1.05
N ASP A 557 -19.04 -23.82 1.38
CA ASP A 557 -20.08 -22.86 1.77
C ASP A 557 -20.44 -21.91 0.60
N PHE A 558 -20.13 -22.28 -0.63
CA PHE A 558 -20.38 -21.46 -1.80
C PHE A 558 -21.87 -21.40 -2.15
N ASP A 559 -22.35 -20.17 -2.37
CA ASP A 559 -23.69 -19.90 -2.92
C ASP A 559 -23.53 -19.14 -4.24
N PRO A 560 -23.93 -19.74 -5.39
CA PRO A 560 -23.78 -19.12 -6.70
C PRO A 560 -24.63 -17.87 -6.91
N SER A 561 -25.56 -17.55 -6.01
CA SER A 561 -26.39 -16.35 -6.06
C SER A 561 -25.75 -15.15 -5.34
N GLN A 562 -24.64 -15.35 -4.62
CA GLN A 562 -24.01 -14.34 -3.77
C GLN A 562 -22.69 -13.87 -4.35
N SER A 563 -22.49 -12.56 -4.47
CA SER A 563 -21.18 -11.98 -4.77
C SER A 563 -20.22 -12.21 -3.61
N ALA A 564 -18.98 -12.58 -3.92
CA ALA A 564 -17.96 -12.91 -2.94
C ALA A 564 -16.56 -12.47 -3.36
N PHE A 565 -15.66 -12.38 -2.40
CA PHE A 565 -14.22 -12.28 -2.65
C PHE A 565 -13.45 -13.28 -1.78
N TYR A 566 -12.27 -13.64 -2.26
CA TYR A 566 -11.35 -14.55 -1.60
C TYR A 566 -9.93 -14.01 -1.70
N TYR A 567 -9.24 -13.85 -0.56
CA TYR A 567 -7.80 -13.59 -0.58
C TYR A 567 -7.07 -14.54 0.34
N VAL A 568 -5.79 -14.75 0.05
CA VAL A 568 -4.92 -15.62 0.83
C VAL A 568 -4.14 -14.79 1.84
N ARG A 569 -4.06 -15.27 3.08
CA ARG A 569 -3.14 -14.80 4.11
C ARG A 569 -2.20 -15.94 4.49
N VAL A 570 -0.90 -15.71 4.33
CA VAL A 570 0.15 -16.67 4.74
C VAL A 570 0.79 -16.14 6.01
N LEU A 571 0.89 -16.97 7.04
CA LEU A 571 1.54 -16.62 8.31
C LEU A 571 2.85 -17.38 8.46
N GLN A 572 3.90 -16.67 8.88
CA GLN A 572 5.18 -17.23 9.29
C GLN A 572 5.12 -17.67 10.76
N VAL A 573 6.04 -18.53 11.22
CA VAL A 573 6.20 -18.74 12.66
C VAL A 573 6.75 -17.47 13.34
N PRO A 574 6.48 -17.25 14.64
CA PRO A 574 6.92 -16.04 15.33
C PRO A 574 8.44 -15.84 15.29
N THR A 575 8.87 -14.60 15.05
CA THR A 575 10.26 -14.11 15.04
C THR A 575 10.43 -12.91 15.99
N PRO A 576 11.64 -12.54 16.39
CA PRO A 576 11.88 -11.35 17.19
C PRO A 576 11.41 -10.07 16.48
N ARG A 577 10.70 -9.21 17.21
CA ARG A 577 10.37 -7.86 16.73
C ARG A 577 11.52 -6.89 17.01
N HIS A 578 11.72 -5.86 16.20
CA HIS A 578 12.77 -4.84 16.38
C HIS A 578 12.79 -4.25 17.80
N SER A 579 11.62 -4.15 18.46
CA SER A 579 11.51 -3.67 19.84
C SER A 579 12.29 -4.55 20.84
N LEU A 580 12.25 -5.88 20.66
CA LEU A 580 13.06 -6.81 21.45
C LEU A 580 14.54 -6.63 21.13
N LEU A 581 14.90 -6.62 19.84
CA LEU A 581 16.30 -6.58 19.39
C LEU A 581 17.00 -5.30 19.88
N ASP A 582 16.35 -4.15 19.73
CA ASP A 582 16.88 -2.86 20.14
C ASP A 582 16.94 -2.71 21.67
N ALA A 583 15.92 -3.17 22.40
CA ALA A 583 15.97 -3.16 23.87
C ALA A 583 17.14 -3.98 24.41
N LEU A 584 17.36 -5.18 23.84
CA LEU A 584 18.51 -6.01 24.20
C LEU A 584 19.85 -5.33 23.86
N ALA A 585 19.95 -4.69 22.71
CA ALA A 585 21.16 -3.95 22.32
C ALA A 585 21.46 -2.78 23.26
N LEU A 586 20.42 -2.13 23.79
CA LEU A 586 20.54 -1.08 24.82
C LEU A 586 20.77 -1.60 26.24
N GLY A 587 20.61 -2.90 26.49
CA GLY A 587 20.63 -3.48 27.83
C GLY A 587 19.39 -3.10 28.66
N GLU A 588 18.29 -2.76 28.01
CA GLU A 588 17.01 -2.42 28.65
C GLU A 588 16.11 -3.66 28.79
N ASP A 589 15.16 -3.61 29.69
CA ASP A 589 14.10 -4.63 29.78
C ASP A 589 13.17 -4.48 28.55
N PRO A 590 13.01 -5.51 27.70
CA PRO A 590 12.12 -5.45 26.53
C PRO A 590 10.70 -4.98 26.86
N LYS A 591 10.20 -5.29 28.06
CA LYS A 591 8.87 -4.84 28.53
C LYS A 591 8.78 -3.32 28.66
N SER A 592 9.89 -2.60 28.82
CA SER A 592 9.91 -1.14 28.91
C SER A 592 9.49 -0.46 27.61
N THR A 593 9.62 -1.14 26.47
CA THR A 593 9.21 -0.63 25.15
C THR A 593 7.69 -0.48 25.02
N GLY A 594 6.91 -1.26 25.80
CA GLY A 594 5.45 -1.33 25.70
C GLY A 594 4.93 -2.06 24.47
N HIS A 595 5.81 -2.74 23.71
CA HIS A 595 5.49 -3.49 22.49
C HIS A 595 5.80 -4.98 22.63
N PRO A 596 5.23 -5.86 21.76
CA PRO A 596 5.49 -7.28 21.78
C PRO A 596 6.97 -7.62 21.56
N ASP A 597 7.43 -8.72 22.19
CA ASP A 597 8.78 -9.27 22.01
C ASP A 597 8.95 -10.00 20.68
N SER A 598 7.83 -10.46 20.08
CA SER A 598 7.82 -11.23 18.85
C SER A 598 6.72 -10.76 17.90
N ILE A 599 6.96 -10.97 16.61
CA ILE A 599 6.04 -10.67 15.53
C ILE A 599 5.78 -11.95 14.71
N GLN A 600 4.59 -12.09 14.15
CA GLN A 600 4.25 -13.17 13.22
C GLN A 600 4.03 -12.59 11.84
N GLU A 601 5.12 -12.51 11.08
CA GLU A 601 5.18 -11.95 9.74
C GLU A 601 4.23 -12.66 8.79
N ARG A 602 3.79 -11.97 7.74
CA ARG A 602 2.73 -12.47 6.87
C ARG A 602 2.78 -11.92 5.45
N ALA A 603 1.99 -12.55 4.57
CA ALA A 603 1.68 -12.07 3.24
C ALA A 603 0.16 -12.02 3.03
N TYR A 604 -0.30 -11.07 2.18
CA TYR A 604 -1.71 -10.88 1.80
C TYR A 604 -1.83 -10.77 0.29
N THR A 605 -2.53 -11.71 -0.36
CA THR A 605 -2.74 -11.62 -1.81
C THR A 605 -3.87 -10.68 -2.18
N SER A 606 -3.82 -10.14 -3.38
CA SER A 606 -4.97 -9.47 -3.98
C SER A 606 -6.17 -10.43 -4.09
N PRO A 607 -7.41 -9.94 -3.85
CA PRO A 607 -8.59 -10.79 -3.85
C PRO A 607 -8.93 -11.33 -5.25
N ILE A 608 -9.42 -12.59 -5.29
CA ILE A 608 -10.16 -13.13 -6.44
C ILE A 608 -11.64 -12.92 -6.15
N TRP A 609 -12.36 -12.35 -7.13
CA TRP A 609 -13.76 -11.98 -7.00
C TRP A 609 -14.66 -12.98 -7.69
N TYR A 610 -15.83 -13.24 -7.12
CA TYR A 610 -16.93 -13.94 -7.77
C TYR A 610 -18.14 -13.02 -7.89
N ARG A 611 -18.74 -13.00 -9.07
CA ARG A 611 -19.98 -12.28 -9.39
C ARG A 611 -20.99 -13.23 -10.01
N PRO A 612 -22.22 -13.35 -9.44
CA PRO A 612 -23.29 -14.10 -10.07
C PRO A 612 -23.59 -13.54 -11.46
N GLU A 613 -23.98 -14.41 -12.39
CA GLU A 613 -24.57 -13.93 -13.65
C GLU A 613 -25.81 -13.11 -13.33
N SER A 614 -25.85 -11.85 -13.77
CA SER A 614 -27.07 -11.06 -13.71
C SER A 614 -28.11 -11.80 -14.55
N THR A 615 -29.15 -12.33 -13.92
CA THR A 615 -30.37 -12.67 -14.60
C THR A 615 -30.94 -11.35 -15.15
N VAL A 616 -30.62 -11.04 -16.39
CA VAL A 616 -31.30 -10.00 -17.15
C VAL A 616 -32.76 -10.47 -17.27
N VAL A 617 -33.59 -10.07 -16.31
CA VAL A 617 -35.05 -10.19 -16.45
C VAL A 617 -35.39 -9.33 -17.64
N GLY A 618 -35.56 -9.97 -18.78
CA GLY A 618 -35.97 -9.33 -20.02
C GLY A 618 -37.26 -8.57 -19.82
N GLN A 619 -37.19 -7.25 -19.79
CA GLN A 619 -38.32 -6.43 -20.18
C GLN A 619 -38.51 -6.54 -21.69
N GLY A 620 -38.95 -7.69 -22.14
CA GLY A 620 -39.46 -7.95 -23.47
C GLY A 620 -40.97 -8.03 -23.43
N GLY A 621 -41.63 -6.94 -23.72
CA GLY A 621 -43.11 -6.88 -23.80
C GLY A 621 -43.64 -5.53 -24.22
N GLY A 622 -42.96 -4.85 -25.14
CA GLY A 622 -43.55 -3.72 -25.89
C GLY A 622 -44.41 -4.26 -27.03
N ALA A 623 -45.73 -4.28 -26.84
CA ALA A 623 -46.71 -4.62 -27.87
C ALA A 623 -46.49 -3.74 -29.12
N ARG A 624 -46.32 -4.39 -30.28
CA ARG A 624 -46.51 -3.76 -31.58
C ARG A 624 -47.98 -3.37 -31.68
N ALA A 625 -48.28 -2.07 -31.72
CA ALA A 625 -49.55 -1.57 -32.22
C ALA A 625 -49.52 -1.71 -33.74
N ASP A 626 -50.49 -2.45 -34.29
CA ASP A 626 -50.82 -2.50 -35.69
C ASP A 626 -51.34 -1.13 -36.13
N GLU A 627 -50.63 -0.44 -37.00
CA GLU A 627 -51.19 0.60 -37.87
C GLU A 627 -51.58 -0.06 -39.19
N ASN A 628 -52.88 -0.28 -39.32
CA ASN A 628 -53.58 -0.39 -40.58
C ASN A 628 -54.96 0.28 -40.46
N SER A 629 -55.05 1.46 -40.96
CA SER A 629 -56.16 2.02 -41.77
C SER A 629 -55.91 3.50 -42.09
#